data_c620660405d702317b298144b1bc6cb0
#
_entry.id   c620660405d702317b298144b1bc6cb0
#
_cell.length_a   1.000
_cell.length_b   1.000
_cell.length_c   1.000
_cell.angle_alpha   90.00
_cell.angle_beta   90.00
_cell.angle_gamma   90.00
#
_symmetry.space_group_name_H-M   'P 1'
#
loop_
_entity.id
_entity.type
_entity.pdbx_description
1 polymer ?
#
loop_
_entity_poly.entity_id
_entity_poly.type
_entity_poly.pdbx_seq_one_letter_code
_entity_poly.pdbx_strand_id
1 'polypeptide(L)'
;PSYVKNAGARVNHPVSLVDIYPTLNDLCGLKGPTKINEKGRNIDGHSLKPFLENPKTKNWTGPSVALTVVASWKSQNPMRQNLSVRSENFRYILYENGSEELYDHRIDKNEWRNVASVSKYNKVKQKLRKELNQFFDK
;
A
#
# COMPACT_ATOMS: atom_id res chain seq x y z
N PRO A 1 -15.97 19.30 8.16
CA PRO A 1 -15.17 19.90 7.11
C PRO A 1 -15.85 19.76 5.76
N SER A 2 -15.79 20.79 4.92
CA SER A 2 -16.52 20.87 3.62
C SER A 2 -16.16 19.77 2.63
N TYR A 3 -15.00 19.14 2.76
CA TYR A 3 -14.55 18.05 1.89
C TYR A 3 -15.16 16.68 2.23
N VAL A 4 -15.62 16.46 3.45
CA VAL A 4 -16.16 15.15 3.87
C VAL A 4 -17.65 15.15 3.60
N LYS A 5 -18.07 14.61 2.45
CA LYS A 5 -19.47 14.56 2.06
C LYS A 5 -20.24 13.39 2.69
N ASN A 6 -19.53 12.35 3.12
CA ASN A 6 -20.12 11.13 3.66
C ASN A 6 -19.46 10.77 5.01
N ALA A 7 -19.72 11.57 6.05
CA ALA A 7 -19.20 11.30 7.39
C ALA A 7 -19.63 9.92 7.89
N GLY A 8 -18.70 9.16 8.46
CA GLY A 8 -18.92 7.78 8.92
C GLY A 8 -18.84 6.70 7.84
N ALA A 9 -18.68 7.04 6.57
CA ALA A 9 -18.46 6.07 5.52
C ALA A 9 -17.09 5.37 5.68
N ARG A 10 -17.03 4.10 5.25
CA ARG A 10 -15.80 3.31 5.25
C ARG A 10 -15.23 3.21 3.84
N VAL A 11 -13.91 3.31 3.76
CA VAL A 11 -13.12 3.05 2.55
C VAL A 11 -12.34 1.75 2.80
N ASN A 12 -12.56 0.74 1.96
CA ASN A 12 -11.87 -0.55 2.09
C ASN A 12 -10.54 -0.59 1.30
N HIS A 13 -10.25 0.46 0.54
CA HIS A 13 -9.00 0.55 -0.21
C HIS A 13 -7.82 0.63 0.76
N PRO A 14 -6.77 -0.21 0.58
CA PRO A 14 -5.58 -0.15 1.41
C PRO A 14 -4.83 1.17 1.16
N VAL A 15 -4.41 1.82 2.23
CA VAL A 15 -3.67 3.08 2.19
C VAL A 15 -2.43 2.98 3.09
N SER A 16 -1.46 3.86 2.87
CA SER A 16 -0.22 3.88 3.62
C SER A 16 -0.09 5.15 4.45
N LEU A 17 0.72 5.13 5.52
CA LEU A 17 1.01 6.32 6.32
C LEU A 17 1.69 7.42 5.50
N VAL A 18 2.43 7.09 4.44
CA VAL A 18 3.05 8.07 3.53
C VAL A 18 2.02 8.92 2.79
N ASP A 19 0.75 8.47 2.70
CA ASP A 19 -0.34 9.19 2.04
C ASP A 19 -0.89 10.35 2.88
N ILE A 20 -0.58 10.40 4.19
CA ILE A 20 -1.09 11.44 5.09
C ILE A 20 -0.54 12.81 4.69
N TYR A 21 0.77 12.94 4.48
CA TYR A 21 1.39 14.23 4.17
C TYR A 21 0.84 14.84 2.86
N PRO A 22 0.82 14.15 1.72
CA PRO A 22 0.23 14.71 0.50
C PRO A 22 -1.27 15.00 0.64
N THR A 23 -2.00 14.25 1.49
CA THR A 23 -3.40 14.53 1.80
C THR A 23 -3.56 15.87 2.51
N LEU A 24 -2.75 16.13 3.54
CA LEU A 24 -2.79 17.40 4.27
C LEU A 24 -2.42 18.57 3.36
N ASN A 25 -1.38 18.42 2.53
CA ASN A 25 -1.01 19.44 1.55
C ASN A 25 -2.18 19.78 0.61
N ASP A 26 -2.85 18.78 0.09
CA ASP A 26 -3.98 18.95 -0.84
C ASP A 26 -5.20 19.59 -0.13
N LEU A 27 -5.51 19.15 1.09
CA LEU A 27 -6.62 19.71 1.89
C LEU A 27 -6.38 21.18 2.31
N CYS A 28 -5.13 21.53 2.60
CA CYS A 28 -4.75 22.89 2.98
C CYS A 28 -4.50 23.79 1.76
N GLY A 29 -4.58 23.26 0.54
CA GLY A 29 -4.31 24.03 -0.69
C GLY A 29 -2.87 24.52 -0.79
N LEU A 30 -1.93 23.83 -0.16
CA LEU A 30 -0.52 24.21 -0.18
C LEU A 30 0.07 23.93 -1.56
N LYS A 31 0.50 24.99 -2.22
CA LYS A 31 1.20 24.94 -3.51
C LYS A 31 2.67 25.23 -3.27
N GLY A 32 3.53 24.34 -3.72
CA GLY A 32 4.96 24.55 -3.60
C GLY A 32 5.77 23.30 -3.93
N PRO A 33 7.09 23.40 -3.97
CA PRO A 33 7.96 22.26 -4.20
C PRO A 33 7.75 21.24 -3.07
N THR A 34 7.61 19.97 -3.45
CA THR A 34 7.47 18.85 -2.51
C THR A 34 8.78 18.46 -1.85
N LYS A 35 9.88 19.09 -2.22
CA LYS A 35 11.22 18.89 -1.67
C LYS A 35 11.81 20.22 -1.19
N ILE A 36 12.59 20.13 -0.11
CA ILE A 36 13.20 21.31 0.52
C ILE A 36 14.25 21.97 -0.39
N ASN A 37 14.97 21.16 -1.18
CA ASN A 37 16.03 21.60 -2.10
C ASN A 37 16.29 20.51 -3.15
N GLU A 38 17.27 20.74 -4.04
CA GLU A 38 17.64 19.81 -5.11
C GLU A 38 18.06 18.41 -4.64
N LYS A 39 18.51 18.28 -3.38
CA LYS A 39 18.89 16.98 -2.77
C LYS A 39 17.68 16.24 -2.17
N GLY A 40 16.56 16.91 -1.99
CA GLY A 40 15.33 16.29 -1.47
C GLY A 40 14.71 15.34 -2.49
N ARG A 41 14.02 14.30 -2.01
CA ARG A 41 13.23 13.40 -2.84
C ARG A 41 11.80 13.91 -2.99
N ASN A 42 11.15 13.52 -4.07
CA ASN A 42 9.71 13.72 -4.23
C ASN A 42 8.93 12.93 -3.17
N ILE A 43 7.71 13.37 -2.91
CA ILE A 43 6.78 12.65 -2.02
C ILE A 43 6.35 11.35 -2.70
N ASP A 44 6.46 10.22 -2.00
CA ASP A 44 6.05 8.90 -2.51
C ASP A 44 4.57 8.61 -2.30
N GLY A 45 3.90 9.30 -1.37
CA GLY A 45 2.49 9.10 -1.05
C GLY A 45 1.54 9.80 -2.03
N HIS A 46 0.26 9.45 -1.93
CA HIS A 46 -0.81 9.97 -2.77
C HIS A 46 -1.91 10.58 -1.90
N SER A 47 -2.50 11.71 -2.32
CA SER A 47 -3.59 12.34 -1.58
C SER A 47 -4.81 11.43 -1.48
N LEU A 48 -5.35 11.28 -0.27
CA LEU A 48 -6.57 10.54 0.02
C LEU A 48 -7.84 11.41 -0.12
N LYS A 49 -7.70 12.68 -0.51
CA LYS A 49 -8.82 13.61 -0.70
C LYS A 49 -9.93 13.05 -1.60
N PRO A 50 -9.64 12.33 -2.72
CA PRO A 50 -10.69 11.72 -3.53
C PRO A 50 -11.61 10.77 -2.75
N PHE A 51 -11.08 10.04 -1.76
CA PHE A 51 -11.88 9.16 -0.90
C PHE A 51 -12.70 9.94 0.13
N LEU A 52 -12.24 11.11 0.57
CA LEU A 52 -13.02 11.99 1.46
C LEU A 52 -14.22 12.61 0.73
N GLU A 53 -14.06 12.90 -0.54
CA GLU A 53 -15.12 13.43 -1.40
C GLU A 53 -16.10 12.33 -1.84
N ASN A 54 -15.58 11.16 -2.22
CA ASN A 54 -16.36 9.99 -2.62
C ASN A 54 -15.69 8.69 -2.17
N PRO A 55 -16.17 8.04 -1.09
CA PRO A 55 -15.60 6.80 -0.56
C PRO A 55 -15.55 5.62 -1.55
N LYS A 56 -16.35 5.68 -2.62
CA LYS A 56 -16.41 4.65 -3.67
C LYS A 56 -15.68 5.07 -4.95
N THR A 57 -14.89 6.13 -4.91
CA THR A 57 -14.18 6.62 -6.09
C THR A 57 -13.23 5.55 -6.66
N LYS A 58 -13.12 5.55 -7.99
CA LYS A 58 -12.10 4.78 -8.72
C LYS A 58 -10.99 5.69 -9.27
N ASN A 59 -11.09 6.99 -9.02
CA ASN A 59 -10.18 8.01 -9.59
C ASN A 59 -9.00 8.31 -8.66
N TRP A 60 -8.62 7.36 -7.80
CA TRP A 60 -7.41 7.52 -7.01
C TRP A 60 -6.19 7.07 -7.82
N THR A 61 -5.10 7.84 -7.74
CA THR A 61 -3.88 7.65 -8.53
C THR A 61 -2.83 6.80 -7.83
N GLY A 62 -3.06 6.44 -6.56
CA GLY A 62 -2.14 5.61 -5.79
C GLY A 62 -2.23 4.11 -6.13
N PRO A 63 -1.34 3.30 -5.53
CA PRO A 63 -1.27 1.87 -5.78
C PRO A 63 -2.48 1.11 -5.22
N SER A 64 -2.82 -0.02 -5.84
CA SER A 64 -3.91 -0.91 -5.39
C SER A 64 -3.59 -1.69 -4.11
N VAL A 65 -2.35 -1.59 -3.62
CA VAL A 65 -1.85 -2.25 -2.41
C VAL A 65 -1.04 -1.28 -1.56
N ALA A 66 -1.03 -1.50 -0.24
CA ALA A 66 -0.13 -0.82 0.69
C ALA A 66 1.09 -1.70 0.96
N LEU A 67 2.30 -1.12 0.82
CA LEU A 67 3.57 -1.78 1.11
C LEU A 67 3.99 -1.54 2.56
N THR A 68 4.45 -2.59 3.22
CA THR A 68 5.18 -2.54 4.48
C THR A 68 6.54 -3.23 4.30
N VAL A 69 7.59 -2.57 4.75
CA VAL A 69 8.97 -3.11 4.74
C VAL A 69 9.44 -3.28 6.17
N VAL A 70 9.89 -4.48 6.51
CA VAL A 70 10.56 -4.76 7.77
C VAL A 70 12.03 -5.01 7.45
N ALA A 71 12.88 -4.06 7.84
CA ALA A 71 14.29 -4.09 7.51
C ALA A 71 14.98 -5.34 8.08
N SER A 72 15.78 -5.97 7.25
CA SER A 72 16.73 -7.00 7.66
C SER A 72 18.09 -6.38 7.96
N TRP A 73 18.69 -6.72 9.08
CA TRP A 73 20.05 -6.29 9.46
C TRP A 73 21.14 -6.87 8.54
N LYS A 74 20.78 -7.87 7.71
CA LYS A 74 21.73 -8.61 6.87
C LYS A 74 21.97 -7.98 5.51
N SER A 75 21.12 -7.05 5.07
CA SER A 75 21.24 -6.49 3.73
C SER A 75 20.76 -5.04 3.65
N GLN A 76 21.50 -4.21 2.90
CA GLN A 76 21.10 -2.86 2.50
C GLN A 76 20.25 -2.87 1.21
N ASN A 77 20.13 -4.02 0.53
CA ASN A 77 19.33 -4.13 -0.68
C ASN A 77 17.84 -4.09 -0.34
N PRO A 78 17.05 -3.15 -0.88
CA PRO A 78 15.61 -3.05 -0.62
C PRO A 78 14.82 -4.32 -0.93
N MET A 79 15.24 -5.08 -1.95
CA MET A 79 14.60 -6.35 -2.32
C MET A 79 14.97 -7.53 -1.42
N ARG A 80 15.97 -7.37 -0.56
CA ARG A 80 16.39 -8.37 0.43
C ARG A 80 15.93 -8.00 1.84
N GLN A 81 14.71 -7.53 1.93
CA GLN A 81 14.02 -7.23 3.19
C GLN A 81 12.82 -8.17 3.34
N ASN A 82 12.17 -8.12 4.49
CA ASN A 82 10.87 -8.76 4.64
C ASN A 82 9.80 -7.79 4.15
N LEU A 83 9.11 -8.16 3.09
CA LEU A 83 8.19 -7.30 2.36
C LEU A 83 6.77 -7.81 2.51
N SER A 84 5.82 -6.93 2.77
CA SER A 84 4.40 -7.27 2.83
C SER A 84 3.59 -6.29 2.00
N VAL A 85 2.73 -6.81 1.15
CA VAL A 85 1.71 -6.00 0.46
C VAL A 85 0.31 -6.40 0.91
N ARG A 86 -0.46 -5.38 1.27
CA ARG A 86 -1.86 -5.50 1.69
C ARG A 86 -2.77 -4.97 0.59
N SER A 87 -3.59 -5.85 0.02
CA SER A 87 -4.73 -5.45 -0.82
C SER A 87 -6.03 -5.42 0.00
N GLU A 88 -7.15 -5.07 -0.61
CA GLU A 88 -8.46 -5.07 0.07
C GLU A 88 -8.76 -6.42 0.75
N ASN A 89 -8.51 -7.53 0.05
CA ASN A 89 -8.92 -8.86 0.50
C ASN A 89 -7.78 -9.80 0.85
N PHE A 90 -6.53 -9.44 0.57
CA PHE A 90 -5.39 -10.33 0.75
C PHE A 90 -4.19 -9.61 1.35
N ARG A 91 -3.39 -10.36 2.10
CA ARG A 91 -2.02 -10.00 2.43
C ARG A 91 -1.08 -11.01 1.81
N TYR A 92 -0.04 -10.53 1.14
CA TYR A 92 1.08 -11.32 0.64
C TYR A 92 2.36 -10.87 1.34
N ILE A 93 3.15 -11.81 1.82
CA ILE A 93 4.43 -11.57 2.47
C ILE A 93 5.50 -12.33 1.70
N LEU A 94 6.60 -11.63 1.41
CA LEU A 94 7.83 -12.20 0.85
C LEU A 94 8.95 -11.95 1.87
N TYR A 95 9.50 -13.03 2.40
CA TYR A 95 10.62 -12.97 3.33
C TYR A 95 11.95 -12.85 2.61
N GLU A 96 12.98 -12.33 3.29
CA GLU A 96 14.33 -12.18 2.75
C GLU A 96 14.94 -13.52 2.29
N ASN A 97 14.54 -14.63 2.90
CA ASN A 97 14.99 -15.99 2.56
C ASN A 97 14.22 -16.59 1.35
N GLY A 98 13.31 -15.84 0.75
CA GLY A 98 12.48 -16.26 -0.38
C GLY A 98 11.23 -17.05 0.00
N SER A 99 10.96 -17.31 1.29
CA SER A 99 9.70 -17.92 1.70
C SER A 99 8.54 -16.95 1.53
N GLU A 100 7.34 -17.49 1.34
CA GLU A 100 6.15 -16.71 1.02
C GLU A 100 4.99 -17.07 1.95
N GLU A 101 4.17 -16.06 2.27
CA GLU A 101 2.88 -16.25 2.91
C GLU A 101 1.79 -15.50 2.14
N LEU A 102 0.59 -16.06 2.15
CA LEU A 102 -0.60 -15.45 1.59
C LEU A 102 -1.79 -15.72 2.50
N TYR A 103 -2.55 -14.67 2.80
CA TYR A 103 -3.74 -14.73 3.64
C TYR A 103 -4.95 -14.14 2.93
N ASP A 104 -6.09 -14.85 3.00
CA ASP A 104 -7.37 -14.44 2.42
C ASP A 104 -8.28 -13.88 3.51
N HIS A 105 -8.32 -12.56 3.67
CA HIS A 105 -9.07 -11.89 4.73
C HIS A 105 -10.59 -11.95 4.57
N ARG A 106 -11.09 -12.46 3.47
CA ARG A 106 -12.53 -12.71 3.30
C ARG A 106 -13.02 -13.85 4.20
N ILE A 107 -12.12 -14.82 4.49
CA ILE A 107 -12.41 -16.02 5.28
C ILE A 107 -11.50 -16.21 6.48
N ASP A 108 -10.35 -15.52 6.53
CA ASP A 108 -9.34 -15.62 7.59
C ASP A 108 -8.81 -14.23 7.97
N LYS A 109 -9.56 -13.51 8.80
CA LYS A 109 -9.21 -12.16 9.25
C LYS A 109 -8.01 -12.12 10.20
N ASN A 110 -7.72 -13.25 10.85
CA ASN A 110 -6.66 -13.36 11.86
C ASN A 110 -5.35 -13.94 11.31
N GLU A 111 -5.33 -14.27 10.00
CA GLU A 111 -4.12 -14.78 9.33
C GLU A 111 -3.57 -16.09 9.96
N TRP A 112 -4.47 -16.98 10.37
CA TRP A 112 -4.08 -18.26 10.99
C TRP A 112 -3.66 -19.31 9.96
N ARG A 113 -4.10 -19.16 8.71
CA ARG A 113 -3.87 -20.15 7.64
C ARG A 113 -3.14 -19.56 6.46
N ASN A 114 -1.85 -19.86 6.34
CA ASN A 114 -1.08 -19.55 5.13
C ASN A 114 -1.58 -20.39 3.94
N VAL A 115 -2.02 -19.71 2.87
CA VAL A 115 -2.53 -20.34 1.64
C VAL A 115 -1.59 -20.15 0.45
N ALA A 116 -0.35 -19.72 0.66
CA ALA A 116 0.61 -19.43 -0.41
C ALA A 116 0.94 -20.65 -1.30
N SER A 117 0.85 -21.88 -0.75
CA SER A 117 1.09 -23.14 -1.47
C SER A 117 -0.16 -23.74 -2.13
N VAL A 118 -1.34 -23.17 -1.89
CA VAL A 118 -2.60 -23.71 -2.39
C VAL A 118 -2.86 -23.24 -3.82
N SER A 119 -2.96 -24.16 -4.76
CA SER A 119 -2.98 -23.91 -6.22
C SER A 119 -4.06 -22.92 -6.68
N LYS A 120 -5.25 -22.94 -6.07
CA LYS A 120 -6.34 -22.01 -6.41
C LYS A 120 -5.99 -20.54 -6.21
N TYR A 121 -4.98 -20.23 -5.37
CA TYR A 121 -4.54 -18.86 -5.07
C TYR A 121 -3.33 -18.41 -5.91
N ASN A 122 -2.78 -19.27 -6.78
CA ASN A 122 -1.58 -18.94 -7.56
C ASN A 122 -1.72 -17.64 -8.37
N LYS A 123 -2.87 -17.41 -9.00
CA LYS A 123 -3.11 -16.17 -9.77
C LYS A 123 -3.07 -14.92 -8.89
N VAL A 124 -3.68 -14.98 -7.70
CA VAL A 124 -3.68 -13.87 -6.74
C VAL A 124 -2.27 -13.63 -6.22
N LYS A 125 -1.55 -14.68 -5.84
CA LYS A 125 -0.17 -14.59 -5.37
C LYS A 125 0.74 -13.94 -6.41
N GLN A 126 0.69 -14.39 -7.66
CA GLN A 126 1.47 -13.81 -8.75
C GLN A 126 1.13 -12.34 -9.00
N LYS A 127 -0.16 -11.96 -8.94
CA LYS A 127 -0.59 -10.58 -9.06
C LYS A 127 0.02 -9.72 -7.96
N LEU A 128 -0.11 -10.13 -6.69
CA LEU A 128 0.41 -9.36 -5.55
C LEU A 128 1.95 -9.25 -5.57
N ARG A 129 2.63 -10.31 -6.00
CA ARG A 129 4.09 -10.28 -6.19
C ARG A 129 4.50 -9.29 -7.28
N LYS A 130 3.75 -9.22 -8.39
CA LYS A 130 3.98 -8.22 -9.42
C LYS A 130 3.77 -6.79 -8.90
N GLU A 131 2.68 -6.56 -8.16
CA GLU A 131 2.40 -5.25 -7.54
C GLU A 131 3.48 -4.85 -6.52
N LEU A 132 4.00 -5.81 -5.74
CA LEU A 132 5.12 -5.59 -4.84
C LEU A 132 6.38 -5.13 -5.60
N ASN A 133 6.74 -5.80 -6.68
CA ASN A 133 7.93 -5.47 -7.46
C ASN A 133 7.87 -4.05 -8.06
N GLN A 134 6.68 -3.57 -8.45
CA GLN A 134 6.50 -2.22 -8.99
C GLN A 134 6.94 -1.09 -8.05
N PHE A 135 7.05 -1.33 -6.75
CA PHE A 135 7.59 -0.33 -5.81
C PHE A 135 9.10 -0.15 -5.94
N PHE A 136 9.81 -1.10 -6.55
CA PHE A 136 11.26 -1.13 -6.65
C PHE A 136 11.78 -0.96 -8.08
N ASP A 137 10.90 -0.97 -9.07
CA ASP A 137 11.22 -0.82 -10.50
C ASP A 137 11.33 0.66 -10.94
N LYS A 138 11.54 1.61 -9.99
CA LYS A 138 11.63 3.05 -10.25
C LYS A 138 13.07 3.54 -10.38
#